data_c7a46699fea7d51eba22a3bfd769f019
#
_entry.id   c7a46699fea7d51eba22a3bfd769f019
#
_cell.length_a   1.000
_cell.length_b   1.000
_cell.length_c   1.000
_cell.angle_alpha   90.00
_cell.angle_beta   90.00
_cell.angle_gamma   90.00
#
_symmetry.space_group_name_H-M   'P 1'
#
loop_
_entity.id
_entity.type
_entity.pdbx_description
1 polymer ?
#
loop_
_entity_poly.entity_id
_entity_poly.type
_entity_poly.pdbx_seq_one_letter_code
_entity_poly.pdbx_strand_id
1 'polypeptide(L)'
;MEQATTVLAFDLGASSGRALIGRLTGSDLAERRLEVEEIHRFPNVAVQVGRHLHWDILRLLQEMKHALRKAFQLGYKPVTFGVDTWGVDFGLLDANGELLGNPYHYRDPHTEGLIEEIEARFGRGELFRQGGLQFMPFNTVYQLYAMKKAASPKLEAARTLLLTPDLLVYLLTGKRVCEFSMATTTQLLHPDTRKWNTALMKELGIPEEVFLEPVYPGTRIGPLSEEVCEELAIPAVEAVAVATHDTESAVAAIPAAAEPFVYLVCGTWSLVGTELDQPLLTEEAMELEFSNEGGVGGKYQLLKNIMGLWILQECRREWEEQGMAFSFGELAVMAEQEEPFRYLINPDDLRFFGPSNMTEKVSSYCRETGQPVPESAAEVARCIMDSLALKYRNALEQIEKLTGKHYGGMHMVGGGIQNKLLCGLTANAIGRPVWAGPVEASAIGNMLAQFMALGECANLEEARQLSAASFPVDIYEPADTDVWNEAYARFKQLLQADLN
;
A
#
# COMPACT_ATOMS: atom_id res chain seq x y z
N MET A 1 -0.94 13.41 37.08
CA MET A 1 -0.39 12.91 35.81
C MET A 1 -1.54 12.98 34.83
N GLU A 2 -1.42 13.83 33.82
CA GLU A 2 -2.37 13.85 32.71
C GLU A 2 -2.36 12.46 32.05
N GLN A 3 -3.53 11.93 31.80
CA GLN A 3 -3.65 10.59 31.24
C GLN A 3 -3.26 10.67 29.76
N ALA A 4 -2.21 9.97 29.35
CA ALA A 4 -1.74 9.96 27.97
C ALA A 4 -2.88 9.57 27.02
N THR A 5 -3.09 10.36 25.96
CA THR A 5 -4.08 10.04 24.91
C THR A 5 -3.65 8.77 24.22
N THR A 6 -4.54 7.76 24.24
CA THR A 6 -4.26 6.42 23.70
C THR A 6 -5.18 6.13 22.52
N VAL A 7 -4.63 5.65 21.43
CA VAL A 7 -5.35 5.28 20.21
C VAL A 7 -4.99 3.86 19.79
N LEU A 8 -5.85 3.21 18.97
CA LEU A 8 -5.61 1.88 18.42
C LEU A 8 -5.57 1.97 16.89
N ALA A 9 -4.51 1.48 16.28
CA ALA A 9 -4.40 1.36 14.84
C ALA A 9 -4.50 -0.11 14.42
N PHE A 10 -5.33 -0.37 13.41
CA PHE A 10 -5.36 -1.61 12.65
C PHE A 10 -4.69 -1.37 11.30
N ASP A 11 -3.52 -1.96 11.11
CA ASP A 11 -2.75 -1.95 9.87
C ASP A 11 -2.85 -3.35 9.25
N LEU A 12 -3.68 -3.47 8.23
CA LEU A 12 -4.00 -4.75 7.59
C LEU A 12 -3.36 -4.81 6.20
N GLY A 13 -2.14 -5.29 6.13
CA GLY A 13 -1.46 -5.52 4.86
C GLY A 13 -1.92 -6.78 4.12
N ALA A 14 -1.50 -6.93 2.88
CA ALA A 14 -1.89 -8.05 2.02
C ALA A 14 -1.42 -9.44 2.51
N SER A 15 -0.41 -9.51 3.38
CA SER A 15 0.14 -10.78 3.90
C SER A 15 -0.02 -10.96 5.40
N SER A 16 -0.23 -9.88 6.16
CA SER A 16 -0.41 -9.92 7.61
C SER A 16 -1.18 -8.71 8.10
N GLY A 17 -1.96 -8.88 9.15
CA GLY A 17 -2.61 -7.80 9.86
C GLY A 17 -1.99 -7.59 11.24
N ARG A 18 -2.03 -6.34 11.72
CA ARG A 18 -1.50 -5.93 13.02
C ARG A 18 -2.44 -4.99 13.73
N ALA A 19 -2.44 -5.06 15.05
CA ALA A 19 -3.08 -4.08 15.90
C ALA A 19 -2.02 -3.46 16.83
N LEU A 20 -1.91 -2.14 16.81
CA LEU A 20 -0.91 -1.40 17.55
C LEU A 20 -1.57 -0.33 18.42
N ILE A 21 -1.08 -0.19 19.64
CA ILE A 21 -1.44 0.89 20.54
C ILE A 21 -0.48 2.07 20.32
N GLY A 22 -1.03 3.26 20.10
CA GLY A 22 -0.32 4.52 20.11
C GLY A 22 -0.62 5.30 21.37
N ARG A 23 0.42 5.74 22.11
CA ARG A 23 0.27 6.59 23.29
C ARG A 23 1.02 7.91 23.08
N LEU A 24 0.29 9.00 23.15
CA LEU A 24 0.89 10.33 23.11
C LEU A 24 1.29 10.74 24.53
N THR A 25 2.60 10.88 24.75
CA THR A 25 3.19 11.30 26.03
C THR A 25 3.76 12.71 25.92
N GLY A 26 3.97 13.40 27.07
CA GLY A 26 4.48 14.78 27.12
C GLY A 26 3.34 15.83 27.02
N SER A 27 3.50 16.93 27.77
CA SER A 27 2.52 18.03 27.85
C SER A 27 2.70 19.08 26.76
N ASP A 28 3.94 19.34 26.36
CA ASP A 28 4.31 20.37 25.39
C ASP A 28 4.75 19.77 24.06
N LEU A 29 4.50 20.44 22.95
CA LEU A 29 4.84 20.00 21.59
C LEU A 29 6.32 19.54 21.48
N ALA A 30 7.25 20.21 22.15
CA ALA A 30 8.67 19.85 22.11
C ALA A 30 8.99 18.55 22.88
N GLU A 31 8.20 18.22 23.90
CA GLU A 31 8.36 17.04 24.76
C GLU A 31 7.47 15.89 24.31
N ARG A 32 6.49 16.14 23.43
CA ARG A 32 5.58 15.11 22.92
C ARG A 32 6.33 14.02 22.21
N ARG A 33 5.97 12.79 22.55
CA ARG A 33 6.48 11.57 21.89
C ARG A 33 5.33 10.60 21.67
N LEU A 34 5.32 9.98 20.54
CA LEU A 34 4.44 8.86 20.22
C LEU A 34 5.16 7.56 20.56
N GLU A 35 4.62 6.84 21.53
CA GLU A 35 5.04 5.47 21.85
C GLU A 35 4.11 4.49 21.16
N VAL A 36 4.68 3.50 20.49
CA VAL A 36 3.94 2.49 19.71
C VAL A 36 4.25 1.11 20.23
N GLU A 37 3.20 0.30 20.46
CA GLU A 37 3.33 -1.09 20.89
C GLU A 37 2.42 -2.00 20.06
N GLU A 38 2.99 -3.00 19.40
CA GLU A 38 2.22 -4.04 18.73
C GLU A 38 1.62 -4.98 19.77
N ILE A 39 0.30 -5.05 19.81
CA ILE A 39 -0.42 -5.91 20.76
C ILE A 39 -0.95 -7.19 20.11
N HIS A 40 -1.12 -7.22 18.79
CA HIS A 40 -1.61 -8.39 18.08
C HIS A 40 -1.10 -8.44 16.64
N ARG A 41 -0.75 -9.62 16.16
CA ARG A 41 -0.34 -9.89 14.77
C ARG A 41 -0.96 -11.19 14.31
N PHE A 42 -1.40 -11.23 13.08
CA PHE A 42 -2.02 -12.41 12.46
C PHE A 42 -1.72 -12.48 10.97
N PRO A 43 -1.69 -13.68 10.37
CA PRO A 43 -1.53 -13.83 8.93
C PRO A 43 -2.83 -13.43 8.21
N ASN A 44 -2.66 -12.77 7.07
CA ASN A 44 -3.72 -12.49 6.11
C ASN A 44 -3.47 -13.33 4.86
N VAL A 45 -4.32 -14.31 4.63
CA VAL A 45 -4.14 -15.32 3.58
C VAL A 45 -5.37 -15.36 2.71
N ALA A 46 -5.14 -15.30 1.39
CA ALA A 46 -6.21 -15.51 0.42
C ALA A 46 -6.79 -16.93 0.50
N VAL A 47 -8.09 -17.05 0.32
CA VAL A 47 -8.80 -18.32 0.33
C VAL A 47 -9.25 -18.69 -1.08
N GLN A 48 -8.81 -19.84 -1.57
CA GLN A 48 -9.25 -20.37 -2.85
C GLN A 48 -10.65 -20.98 -2.71
N VAL A 49 -11.63 -20.48 -3.49
CA VAL A 49 -12.97 -21.05 -3.58
C VAL A 49 -13.31 -21.32 -5.04
N GLY A 50 -13.29 -22.58 -5.43
CA GLY A 50 -13.42 -22.94 -6.84
C GLY A 50 -12.26 -22.40 -7.66
N ARG A 51 -12.55 -21.54 -8.64
CA ARG A 51 -11.56 -20.88 -9.49
C ARG A 51 -11.14 -19.49 -9.00
N HIS A 52 -11.74 -19.02 -7.92
CA HIS A 52 -11.56 -17.63 -7.44
C HIS A 52 -10.81 -17.55 -6.13
N LEU A 53 -10.02 -16.50 -5.98
CA LEU A 53 -9.38 -16.11 -4.74
C LEU A 53 -10.24 -15.09 -4.01
N HIS A 54 -10.38 -15.25 -2.69
CA HIS A 54 -11.16 -14.36 -1.83
C HIS A 54 -10.37 -13.95 -0.60
N TRP A 55 -10.67 -12.77 -0.08
CA TRP A 55 -10.32 -12.39 1.28
C TRP A 55 -11.28 -13.01 2.28
N ASP A 56 -10.79 -13.53 3.39
CA ASP A 56 -11.63 -13.97 4.49
C ASP A 56 -11.93 -12.78 5.42
N ILE A 57 -12.87 -11.95 5.00
CA ILE A 57 -13.22 -10.70 5.70
C ILE A 57 -13.77 -10.96 7.11
N LEU A 58 -14.47 -12.07 7.31
CA LEU A 58 -15.01 -12.44 8.62
C LEU A 58 -13.90 -12.84 9.59
N ARG A 59 -12.84 -13.47 9.09
CA ARG A 59 -11.66 -13.73 9.90
C ARG A 59 -10.94 -12.44 10.28
N LEU A 60 -10.76 -11.51 9.35
CA LEU A 60 -10.15 -10.21 9.67
C LEU A 60 -10.95 -9.48 10.75
N LEU A 61 -12.27 -9.44 10.63
CA LEU A 61 -13.16 -8.90 11.66
C LEU A 61 -12.96 -9.59 13.02
N GLN A 62 -12.85 -10.93 13.04
CA GLN A 62 -12.63 -11.70 14.27
C GLN A 62 -11.29 -11.33 14.94
N GLU A 63 -10.22 -11.19 14.15
CA GLU A 63 -8.90 -10.78 14.64
C GLU A 63 -8.92 -9.34 15.19
N MET A 64 -9.64 -8.42 14.54
CA MET A 64 -9.83 -7.05 15.04
C MET A 64 -10.60 -7.04 16.36
N LYS A 65 -11.69 -7.80 16.47
CA LYS A 65 -12.44 -7.96 17.72
C LYS A 65 -11.59 -8.55 18.84
N HIS A 66 -10.74 -9.53 18.50
CA HIS A 66 -9.77 -10.09 19.45
C HIS A 66 -8.79 -9.01 19.95
N ALA A 67 -8.23 -8.22 19.06
CA ALA A 67 -7.28 -7.16 19.40
C ALA A 67 -7.94 -6.03 20.23
N LEU A 68 -9.18 -5.62 19.90
CA LEU A 68 -9.96 -4.67 20.71
C LEU A 68 -10.08 -5.17 22.15
N ARG A 69 -10.54 -6.40 22.35
CA ARG A 69 -10.67 -6.98 23.71
C ARG A 69 -9.30 -7.05 24.40
N LYS A 70 -8.25 -7.47 23.67
CA LYS A 70 -6.89 -7.59 24.21
C LYS A 70 -6.34 -6.24 24.69
N ALA A 71 -6.60 -5.15 23.96
CA ALA A 71 -6.17 -3.81 24.37
C ALA A 71 -6.68 -3.47 25.78
N PHE A 72 -7.98 -3.70 26.06
CA PHE A 72 -8.56 -3.44 27.39
C PHE A 72 -8.06 -4.43 28.45
N GLN A 73 -7.86 -5.70 28.12
CA GLN A 73 -7.28 -6.70 29.03
C GLN A 73 -5.84 -6.36 29.44
N LEU A 74 -5.06 -5.73 28.55
CA LEU A 74 -3.72 -5.23 28.85
C LEU A 74 -3.72 -3.90 29.64
N GLY A 75 -4.92 -3.34 29.90
CA GLY A 75 -5.09 -2.09 30.66
C GLY A 75 -5.06 -0.82 29.82
N TYR A 76 -4.94 -0.93 28.50
CA TYR A 76 -5.08 0.21 27.59
C TYR A 76 -6.54 0.66 27.52
N LYS A 77 -6.72 1.95 27.28
CA LYS A 77 -8.07 2.55 27.13
C LYS A 77 -8.06 3.43 25.88
N PRO A 78 -7.98 2.83 24.68
CA PRO A 78 -7.99 3.62 23.47
C PRO A 78 -9.30 4.40 23.36
N VAL A 79 -9.19 5.71 23.05
CA VAL A 79 -10.34 6.59 22.85
C VAL A 79 -10.86 6.52 21.43
N THR A 80 -9.97 6.24 20.48
CA THR A 80 -10.29 6.04 19.06
C THR A 80 -9.60 4.82 18.49
N PHE A 81 -10.13 4.36 17.35
CA PHE A 81 -9.43 3.41 16.48
C PHE A 81 -9.52 3.85 15.02
N GLY A 82 -8.52 3.49 14.23
CA GLY A 82 -8.47 3.65 12.78
C GLY A 82 -8.11 2.34 12.11
N VAL A 83 -8.53 2.20 10.85
CA VAL A 83 -8.26 1.00 10.03
C VAL A 83 -7.66 1.45 8.71
N ASP A 84 -6.48 0.96 8.37
CA ASP A 84 -5.92 1.04 7.03
C ASP A 84 -5.69 -0.35 6.47
N THR A 85 -5.77 -0.47 5.15
CA THR A 85 -5.60 -1.74 4.42
C THR A 85 -4.93 -1.49 3.07
N TRP A 86 -4.66 -2.58 2.34
CA TRP A 86 -4.35 -2.53 0.90
C TRP A 86 -5.50 -1.90 0.11
N GLY A 87 -5.20 -1.34 -1.06
CA GLY A 87 -6.16 -0.65 -1.93
C GLY A 87 -7.09 -1.56 -2.71
N VAL A 88 -7.97 -0.99 -3.48
CA VAL A 88 -8.78 -1.49 -4.61
C VAL A 88 -9.91 -2.48 -4.29
N ASP A 89 -9.81 -3.30 -3.25
CA ASP A 89 -10.77 -4.36 -2.95
C ASP A 89 -11.99 -3.85 -2.15
N PHE A 90 -13.11 -4.48 -2.34
CA PHE A 90 -14.39 -4.02 -1.78
C PHE A 90 -15.34 -5.17 -1.46
N GLY A 91 -16.26 -4.92 -0.53
CA GLY A 91 -17.43 -5.74 -0.28
C GLY A 91 -18.72 -5.07 -0.69
N LEU A 92 -19.74 -5.87 -0.95
CA LEU A 92 -21.07 -5.43 -1.36
C LEU A 92 -22.08 -5.76 -0.26
N LEU A 93 -22.91 -4.78 0.08
CA LEU A 93 -24.02 -4.95 1.03
C LEU A 93 -25.35 -4.90 0.31
N ASP A 94 -26.30 -5.71 0.79
CA ASP A 94 -27.69 -5.69 0.32
C ASP A 94 -28.50 -4.53 0.93
N ALA A 95 -29.82 -4.54 0.69
CA ALA A 95 -30.77 -3.53 1.20
C ALA A 95 -30.87 -3.53 2.75
N ASN A 96 -30.58 -4.65 3.39
CA ASN A 96 -30.63 -4.80 4.84
C ASN A 96 -29.28 -4.44 5.49
N GLY A 97 -28.23 -4.22 4.68
CA GLY A 97 -26.85 -4.02 5.15
C GLY A 97 -26.10 -5.33 5.38
N GLU A 98 -26.61 -6.45 4.89
CA GLU A 98 -25.93 -7.73 5.00
C GLU A 98 -24.87 -7.90 3.91
N LEU A 99 -23.72 -8.48 4.29
CA LEU A 99 -22.61 -8.75 3.37
C LEU A 99 -22.99 -9.84 2.36
N LEU A 100 -22.93 -9.51 1.06
CA LEU A 100 -23.26 -10.42 -0.05
C LEU A 100 -22.19 -11.49 -0.35
N GLY A 101 -21.21 -11.62 0.51
CA GLY A 101 -20.14 -12.61 0.47
C GLY A 101 -18.76 -11.98 0.56
N ASN A 102 -17.75 -12.83 0.74
CA ASN A 102 -16.37 -12.38 0.83
C ASN A 102 -15.93 -11.63 -0.44
N PRO A 103 -15.16 -10.53 -0.30
CA PRO A 103 -14.53 -9.81 -1.40
C PRO A 103 -13.64 -10.72 -2.25
N TYR A 104 -13.52 -10.42 -3.54
CA TYR A 104 -12.46 -11.00 -4.36
C TYR A 104 -11.09 -10.48 -3.88
N HIS A 105 -10.08 -11.31 -4.02
CA HIS A 105 -8.70 -10.91 -3.79
C HIS A 105 -8.17 -10.21 -5.04
N TYR A 106 -7.41 -9.14 -4.90
CA TYR A 106 -6.93 -8.33 -6.04
C TYR A 106 -6.06 -9.12 -7.04
N ARG A 107 -5.51 -10.28 -6.67
CA ARG A 107 -4.78 -11.18 -7.59
C ARG A 107 -5.67 -12.26 -8.20
N ASP A 108 -6.99 -12.19 -8.03
CA ASP A 108 -7.92 -13.10 -8.70
C ASP A 108 -7.90 -12.86 -10.21
N PRO A 109 -7.86 -13.91 -11.05
CA PRO A 109 -7.74 -13.75 -12.51
C PRO A 109 -9.02 -13.29 -13.20
N HIS A 110 -10.11 -12.99 -12.47
CA HIS A 110 -11.39 -12.60 -13.08
C HIS A 110 -11.36 -11.29 -13.88
N THR A 111 -10.28 -10.53 -13.77
CA THR A 111 -10.06 -9.25 -14.47
C THR A 111 -9.13 -9.36 -15.68
N GLU A 112 -8.63 -10.55 -16.01
CA GLU A 112 -7.72 -10.74 -17.15
C GLU A 112 -8.32 -10.24 -18.47
N GLY A 113 -7.54 -9.47 -19.26
CA GLY A 113 -7.92 -8.93 -20.56
C GLY A 113 -8.89 -7.74 -20.52
N LEU A 114 -9.29 -7.26 -19.33
CA LEU A 114 -10.26 -6.17 -19.22
C LEU A 114 -9.63 -4.79 -19.38
N ILE A 115 -8.34 -4.62 -19.14
CA ILE A 115 -7.65 -3.36 -19.40
C ILE A 115 -7.74 -3.04 -20.90
N GLU A 116 -7.30 -3.97 -21.75
CA GLU A 116 -7.28 -3.81 -23.20
C GLU A 116 -8.68 -3.60 -23.76
N GLU A 117 -9.67 -4.29 -23.21
CA GLU A 117 -11.08 -4.16 -23.64
C GLU A 117 -11.62 -2.75 -23.35
N ILE A 118 -11.37 -2.23 -22.15
CA ILE A 118 -11.82 -0.90 -21.75
C ILE A 118 -11.02 0.19 -22.47
N GLU A 119 -9.71 0.03 -22.62
CA GLU A 119 -8.87 0.95 -23.38
C GLU A 119 -9.27 1.04 -24.86
N ALA A 120 -9.59 -0.07 -25.51
CA ALA A 120 -10.06 -0.09 -26.88
C ALA A 120 -11.40 0.67 -27.04
N ARG A 121 -12.19 0.76 -25.99
CA ARG A 121 -13.52 1.42 -26.00
C ARG A 121 -13.44 2.92 -25.69
N PHE A 122 -12.60 3.33 -24.76
CA PHE A 122 -12.57 4.71 -24.24
C PHE A 122 -11.29 5.48 -24.62
N GLY A 123 -10.22 4.77 -24.98
CA GLY A 123 -8.89 5.32 -25.17
C GLY A 123 -8.13 5.52 -23.85
N ARG A 124 -6.86 5.08 -23.83
CA ARG A 124 -5.99 5.09 -22.64
C ARG A 124 -5.84 6.49 -22.05
N GLY A 125 -5.61 7.51 -22.88
CA GLY A 125 -5.45 8.90 -22.44
C GLY A 125 -6.69 9.49 -21.77
N GLU A 126 -7.89 9.13 -22.23
CA GLU A 126 -9.15 9.58 -21.61
C GLU A 126 -9.37 8.91 -20.26
N LEU A 127 -9.16 7.59 -20.18
CA LEU A 127 -9.25 6.85 -18.93
C LEU A 127 -8.28 7.39 -17.87
N PHE A 128 -7.04 7.72 -18.27
CA PHE A 128 -6.07 8.31 -17.35
C PHE A 128 -6.50 9.71 -16.87
N ARG A 129 -6.96 10.57 -17.77
CA ARG A 129 -7.44 11.90 -17.38
C ARG A 129 -8.63 11.84 -16.41
N GLN A 130 -9.46 10.82 -16.52
CA GLN A 130 -10.65 10.66 -15.69
C GLN A 130 -10.40 9.92 -14.37
N GLY A 131 -9.45 9.01 -14.32
CA GLY A 131 -9.16 8.19 -13.13
C GLY A 131 -7.80 8.45 -12.48
N GLY A 132 -6.84 8.99 -13.22
CA GLY A 132 -5.54 9.41 -12.73
C GLY A 132 -4.59 8.30 -12.29
N LEU A 133 -4.90 7.03 -12.57
CA LEU A 133 -4.17 5.88 -12.02
C LEU A 133 -3.38 5.11 -13.08
N GLN A 134 -2.29 4.49 -12.63
CA GLN A 134 -1.60 3.41 -13.33
C GLN A 134 -2.60 2.31 -13.68
N PHE A 135 -2.51 1.77 -14.90
CA PHE A 135 -3.42 0.72 -15.37
C PHE A 135 -2.99 -0.64 -14.81
N MET A 136 -3.66 -1.04 -13.75
CA MET A 136 -3.39 -2.31 -13.08
C MET A 136 -4.64 -3.20 -13.13
N PRO A 137 -4.51 -4.52 -13.43
CA PRO A 137 -5.67 -5.38 -13.61
C PRO A 137 -6.57 -5.47 -12.36
N PHE A 138 -6.04 -5.14 -11.22
CA PHE A 138 -6.73 -5.19 -9.94
C PHE A 138 -7.54 -3.91 -9.60
N ASN A 139 -7.43 -2.81 -10.35
CA ASN A 139 -8.18 -1.60 -10.02
C ASN A 139 -9.68 -1.90 -9.96
N THR A 140 -10.37 -1.28 -9.03
CA THR A 140 -11.78 -1.56 -8.73
C THR A 140 -12.69 -1.50 -9.95
N VAL A 141 -12.40 -0.59 -10.88
CA VAL A 141 -13.14 -0.45 -12.13
C VAL A 141 -13.17 -1.76 -12.92
N TYR A 142 -12.05 -2.47 -13.03
CA TYR A 142 -11.97 -3.74 -13.77
C TYR A 142 -12.69 -4.86 -13.02
N GLN A 143 -12.58 -4.91 -11.70
CA GLN A 143 -13.27 -5.88 -10.86
C GLN A 143 -14.81 -5.75 -11.00
N LEU A 144 -15.32 -4.52 -10.92
CA LEU A 144 -16.76 -4.25 -11.09
C LEU A 144 -17.23 -4.56 -12.50
N TYR A 145 -16.45 -4.20 -13.51
CA TYR A 145 -16.76 -4.51 -14.89
C TYR A 145 -16.77 -6.02 -15.15
N ALA A 146 -15.84 -6.78 -14.59
CA ALA A 146 -15.85 -8.25 -14.61
C ALA A 146 -17.13 -8.82 -14.01
N MET A 147 -17.54 -8.33 -12.85
CA MET A 147 -18.79 -8.74 -12.20
C MET A 147 -20.00 -8.41 -13.07
N LYS A 148 -20.02 -7.24 -13.72
CA LYS A 148 -21.09 -6.85 -14.65
C LYS A 148 -21.17 -7.77 -15.86
N LYS A 149 -20.02 -8.07 -16.49
CA LYS A 149 -19.94 -8.99 -17.63
C LYS A 149 -20.41 -10.41 -17.28
N ALA A 150 -20.10 -10.85 -16.06
CA ALA A 150 -20.54 -12.15 -15.55
C ALA A 150 -22.00 -12.17 -15.09
N ALA A 151 -22.75 -11.08 -15.23
CA ALA A 151 -24.11 -10.92 -14.69
C ALA A 151 -24.18 -11.37 -13.22
N SER A 152 -23.25 -10.89 -12.39
CA SER A 152 -23.11 -11.31 -11.01
C SER A 152 -24.35 -10.97 -10.18
N PRO A 153 -25.03 -11.97 -9.58
CA PRO A 153 -26.19 -11.71 -8.74
C PRO A 153 -25.83 -10.89 -7.48
N LYS A 154 -24.58 -10.92 -7.04
CA LYS A 154 -24.10 -10.07 -5.94
C LYS A 154 -24.15 -8.59 -6.34
N LEU A 155 -23.68 -8.24 -7.56
CA LEU A 155 -23.71 -6.87 -8.03
C LEU A 155 -25.16 -6.37 -8.26
N GLU A 156 -26.05 -7.21 -8.74
CA GLU A 156 -27.49 -6.89 -8.93
C GLU A 156 -28.22 -6.65 -7.59
N ALA A 157 -27.88 -7.44 -6.56
CA ALA A 157 -28.45 -7.31 -5.22
C ALA A 157 -27.85 -6.17 -4.40
N ALA A 158 -26.67 -5.67 -4.78
CA ALA A 158 -25.94 -4.65 -4.04
C ALA A 158 -26.74 -3.33 -3.92
N ARG A 159 -26.63 -2.71 -2.74
CA ARG A 159 -27.16 -1.37 -2.43
C ARG A 159 -26.11 -0.45 -1.85
N THR A 160 -24.99 -1.01 -1.42
CA THR A 160 -23.82 -0.25 -0.95
C THR A 160 -22.56 -1.01 -1.33
N LEU A 161 -21.58 -0.30 -1.84
CA LEU A 161 -20.21 -0.75 -1.99
C LEU A 161 -19.38 -0.10 -0.89
N LEU A 162 -18.62 -0.90 -0.16
CA LEU A 162 -17.65 -0.42 0.82
C LEU A 162 -16.28 -0.99 0.48
N LEU A 163 -15.29 -0.11 0.37
CA LEU A 163 -13.90 -0.52 0.21
C LEU A 163 -13.44 -1.25 1.49
N THR A 164 -12.43 -2.10 1.40
CA THR A 164 -12.10 -3.06 2.47
C THR A 164 -12.00 -2.43 3.88
N PRO A 165 -11.30 -1.31 4.11
CA PRO A 165 -11.22 -0.71 5.44
C PRO A 165 -12.57 -0.14 5.90
N ASP A 166 -13.31 0.48 4.98
CA ASP A 166 -14.64 1.02 5.26
C ASP A 166 -15.65 -0.09 5.61
N LEU A 167 -15.53 -1.24 4.93
CA LEU A 167 -16.33 -2.42 5.24
C LEU A 167 -16.03 -2.94 6.65
N LEU A 168 -14.77 -3.02 7.04
CA LEU A 168 -14.37 -3.47 8.38
C LEU A 168 -14.85 -2.49 9.47
N VAL A 169 -14.73 -1.19 9.21
CA VAL A 169 -15.29 -0.15 10.10
C VAL A 169 -16.81 -0.28 10.18
N TYR A 170 -17.51 -0.48 9.05
CA TYR A 170 -18.94 -0.72 9.04
C TYR A 170 -19.35 -1.94 9.90
N LEU A 171 -18.65 -3.04 9.78
CA LEU A 171 -18.94 -4.27 10.54
C LEU A 171 -18.71 -4.11 12.07
N LEU A 172 -17.92 -3.11 12.47
CA LEU A 172 -17.69 -2.79 13.88
C LEU A 172 -18.65 -1.70 14.42
N THR A 173 -19.06 -0.76 13.57
CA THR A 173 -19.78 0.46 14.00
C THR A 173 -21.22 0.57 13.48
N GLY A 174 -21.56 -0.18 12.43
CA GLY A 174 -22.80 0.00 11.68
C GLY A 174 -22.85 1.28 10.81
N LYS A 175 -21.75 2.05 10.73
CA LYS A 175 -21.66 3.31 9.97
C LYS A 175 -21.07 3.07 8.60
N ARG A 176 -21.77 3.54 7.55
CA ARG A 176 -21.32 3.45 6.16
C ARG A 176 -20.58 4.72 5.79
N VAL A 177 -19.33 4.59 5.41
CA VAL A 177 -18.47 5.67 4.93
C VAL A 177 -17.69 5.18 3.71
N CYS A 178 -17.13 6.11 2.95
CA CYS A 178 -16.14 5.86 1.91
C CYS A 178 -15.00 6.85 2.13
N GLU A 179 -13.81 6.37 2.43
CA GLU A 179 -12.71 7.27 2.71
C GLU A 179 -11.99 7.64 1.40
N PHE A 180 -11.55 8.90 1.30
CA PHE A 180 -11.03 9.53 0.09
C PHE A 180 -9.76 8.86 -0.46
N SER A 181 -8.77 8.56 0.38
CA SER A 181 -7.53 7.96 -0.09
C SER A 181 -7.81 6.60 -0.74
N MET A 182 -8.64 5.80 -0.12
CA MET A 182 -9.08 4.52 -0.66
C MET A 182 -9.96 4.66 -1.90
N ALA A 183 -10.87 5.64 -1.91
CA ALA A 183 -11.72 5.92 -3.08
C ALA A 183 -10.91 6.26 -4.33
N THR A 184 -9.77 6.93 -4.19
CA THR A 184 -8.89 7.25 -5.32
C THR A 184 -8.26 6.02 -5.95
N THR A 185 -8.08 4.90 -5.23
CA THR A 185 -7.51 3.65 -5.80
C THR A 185 -8.46 2.94 -6.77
N THR A 186 -9.72 3.36 -6.85
CA THR A 186 -10.75 2.69 -7.64
C THR A 186 -10.66 2.90 -9.15
N GLN A 187 -9.96 3.95 -9.60
CA GLN A 187 -9.99 4.48 -10.98
C GLN A 187 -11.39 4.98 -11.41
N LEU A 188 -12.31 5.15 -10.46
CA LEU A 188 -13.67 5.65 -10.68
C LEU A 188 -13.91 7.02 -10.06
N LEU A 189 -12.99 7.53 -9.23
CA LEU A 189 -13.05 8.88 -8.67
C LEU A 189 -12.22 9.82 -9.55
N HIS A 190 -12.84 10.90 -10.04
CA HIS A 190 -12.15 11.89 -10.87
C HIS A 190 -11.18 12.72 -10.01
N PRO A 191 -9.87 12.72 -10.30
CA PRO A 191 -8.88 13.30 -9.40
C PRO A 191 -9.04 14.83 -9.21
N ASP A 192 -9.37 15.61 -10.25
CA ASP A 192 -9.54 17.07 -10.10
C ASP A 192 -10.82 17.44 -9.36
N THR A 193 -11.93 16.79 -9.69
CA THR A 193 -13.24 17.15 -9.14
C THR A 193 -13.53 16.45 -7.81
N ARG A 194 -12.79 15.37 -7.51
CA ARG A 194 -12.99 14.48 -6.35
C ARG A 194 -14.41 13.90 -6.26
N LYS A 195 -15.03 13.70 -7.42
CA LYS A 195 -16.38 13.14 -7.56
C LYS A 195 -16.32 11.83 -8.33
N TRP A 196 -17.27 10.95 -8.06
CA TRP A 196 -17.43 9.72 -8.81
C TRP A 196 -17.69 10.01 -10.30
N ASN A 197 -17.02 9.27 -11.16
CA ASN A 197 -17.19 9.36 -12.61
C ASN A 197 -18.42 8.58 -13.06
N THR A 198 -19.60 9.17 -12.83
CA THR A 198 -20.88 8.53 -13.15
C THR A 198 -21.06 8.29 -14.65
N ALA A 199 -20.41 9.09 -15.51
CA ALA A 199 -20.43 8.88 -16.96
C ALA A 199 -19.71 7.58 -17.33
N LEU A 200 -18.51 7.33 -16.83
CA LEU A 200 -17.76 6.09 -17.04
C LEU A 200 -18.50 4.89 -16.46
N MET A 201 -19.02 5.03 -15.23
CA MET A 201 -19.80 3.97 -14.57
C MET A 201 -21.00 3.55 -15.43
N LYS A 202 -21.77 4.52 -15.93
CA LYS A 202 -22.94 4.27 -16.78
C LYS A 202 -22.55 3.54 -18.07
N GLU A 203 -21.49 3.98 -18.71
CA GLU A 203 -20.99 3.35 -19.95
C GLU A 203 -20.50 1.91 -19.73
N LEU A 204 -19.94 1.60 -18.56
CA LEU A 204 -19.52 0.26 -18.15
C LEU A 204 -20.67 -0.56 -17.54
N GLY A 205 -21.83 0.06 -17.31
CA GLY A 205 -22.99 -0.58 -16.66
C GLY A 205 -22.75 -0.88 -15.17
N ILE A 206 -21.88 -0.10 -14.52
CA ILE A 206 -21.63 -0.16 -13.08
C ILE A 206 -22.69 0.70 -12.38
N PRO A 207 -23.41 0.17 -11.37
CA PRO A 207 -24.45 0.92 -10.67
C PRO A 207 -23.85 2.06 -9.83
N GLU A 208 -24.15 3.31 -10.19
CA GLU A 208 -23.61 4.48 -9.47
C GLU A 208 -24.20 4.66 -8.08
N GLU A 209 -25.43 4.18 -7.87
CA GLU A 209 -26.17 4.30 -6.62
C GLU A 209 -25.59 3.52 -5.44
N VAL A 210 -24.63 2.62 -5.67
CA VAL A 210 -23.98 1.86 -4.59
C VAL A 210 -22.82 2.61 -3.95
N PHE A 211 -22.34 3.69 -4.56
CA PHE A 211 -21.20 4.47 -4.08
C PHE A 211 -21.63 5.57 -3.11
N LEU A 212 -20.84 5.79 -2.09
CA LEU A 212 -21.03 6.86 -1.11
C LEU A 212 -20.13 8.06 -1.44
N GLU A 213 -20.55 9.26 -1.04
CA GLU A 213 -19.68 10.45 -1.11
C GLU A 213 -18.46 10.26 -0.22
N PRO A 214 -17.23 10.56 -0.71
CA PRO A 214 -16.03 10.38 0.08
C PRO A 214 -15.94 11.33 1.28
N VAL A 215 -15.46 10.79 2.42
CA VAL A 215 -15.02 11.55 3.57
C VAL A 215 -13.50 11.63 3.62
N TYR A 216 -12.94 12.64 4.27
CA TYR A 216 -11.49 12.84 4.31
C TYR A 216 -10.85 12.27 5.59
N PRO A 217 -9.53 11.96 5.56
CA PRO A 217 -8.78 11.59 6.75
C PRO A 217 -8.97 12.60 7.89
N GLY A 218 -9.14 12.11 9.11
CA GLY A 218 -9.48 12.91 10.29
C GLY A 218 -10.99 13.03 10.56
N THR A 219 -11.87 12.50 9.71
CA THR A 219 -13.32 12.49 9.94
C THR A 219 -13.68 11.49 11.04
N ARG A 220 -14.39 11.94 12.07
CA ARG A 220 -14.93 11.07 13.12
C ARG A 220 -16.16 10.36 12.59
N ILE A 221 -16.16 9.02 12.62
CA ILE A 221 -17.21 8.18 12.03
C ILE A 221 -18.30 7.87 13.07
N GLY A 222 -17.89 7.57 14.29
CA GLY A 222 -18.78 7.22 15.38
C GLY A 222 -18.28 6.02 16.20
N PRO A 223 -18.98 5.68 17.29
CA PRO A 223 -18.56 4.63 18.20
C PRO A 223 -18.79 3.23 17.62
N LEU A 224 -18.10 2.24 18.21
CA LEU A 224 -18.46 0.83 18.09
C LEU A 224 -19.97 0.64 18.35
N SER A 225 -20.61 -0.29 17.65
CA SER A 225 -22.01 -0.59 17.90
C SER A 225 -22.25 -1.18 19.31
N GLU A 226 -23.46 -1.04 19.81
CA GLU A 226 -23.82 -1.59 21.13
C GLU A 226 -23.59 -3.11 21.17
N GLU A 227 -23.95 -3.82 20.09
CA GLU A 227 -23.77 -5.28 19.97
C GLU A 227 -22.29 -5.67 20.04
N VAL A 228 -21.40 -4.91 19.41
CA VAL A 228 -19.96 -5.17 19.48
C VAL A 228 -19.42 -4.88 20.87
N CYS A 229 -19.85 -3.79 21.50
CA CYS A 229 -19.45 -3.45 22.87
C CYS A 229 -19.90 -4.55 23.87
N GLU A 230 -21.11 -5.04 23.74
CA GLU A 230 -21.65 -6.13 24.57
C GLU A 230 -20.92 -7.44 24.33
N GLU A 231 -20.73 -7.84 23.06
CA GLU A 231 -19.99 -9.07 22.68
C GLU A 231 -18.57 -9.09 23.27
N LEU A 232 -17.89 -7.93 23.22
CA LEU A 232 -16.49 -7.82 23.64
C LEU A 232 -16.36 -7.50 25.15
N ALA A 233 -17.44 -7.07 25.80
CA ALA A 233 -17.45 -6.55 27.17
C ALA A 233 -16.46 -5.36 27.37
N ILE A 234 -16.46 -4.42 26.41
CA ILE A 234 -15.61 -3.21 26.42
C ILE A 234 -16.47 -1.95 26.28
N PRO A 235 -16.00 -0.78 26.75
CA PRO A 235 -16.66 0.49 26.47
C PRO A 235 -16.59 0.83 24.98
N ALA A 236 -17.44 1.76 24.56
CA ALA A 236 -17.42 2.28 23.22
C ALA A 236 -16.09 2.99 22.92
N VAL A 237 -15.50 2.67 21.76
CA VAL A 237 -14.32 3.30 21.18
C VAL A 237 -14.75 3.92 19.87
N GLU A 238 -14.35 5.16 19.58
CA GLU A 238 -14.77 5.86 18.38
C GLU A 238 -13.90 5.52 17.17
N ALA A 239 -14.52 5.23 16.04
CA ALA A 239 -13.82 5.07 14.76
C ALA A 239 -13.50 6.43 14.15
N VAL A 240 -12.29 6.55 13.60
CA VAL A 240 -11.83 7.70 12.83
C VAL A 240 -11.46 7.22 11.42
N ALA A 241 -11.95 7.91 10.39
CA ALA A 241 -11.44 7.74 9.03
C ALA A 241 -9.99 8.28 9.01
N VAL A 242 -9.05 7.38 8.89
CA VAL A 242 -7.64 7.70 8.68
C VAL A 242 -7.37 7.76 7.17
N ALA A 243 -6.15 7.91 6.69
CA ALA A 243 -5.85 7.58 5.30
C ALA A 243 -5.93 6.05 5.19
N THR A 244 -7.06 5.54 4.73
CA THR A 244 -7.38 4.11 4.86
C THR A 244 -6.65 3.22 3.85
N HIS A 245 -6.03 3.81 2.82
CA HIS A 245 -4.99 3.14 2.03
C HIS A 245 -3.67 3.15 2.83
N ASP A 246 -3.11 1.98 3.13
CA ASP A 246 -1.93 1.77 3.99
C ASP A 246 -0.72 2.61 3.54
N THR A 247 -0.51 2.75 2.23
CA THR A 247 0.53 3.59 1.64
C THR A 247 0.35 5.06 2.00
N GLU A 248 -0.87 5.57 1.94
CA GLU A 248 -1.16 6.96 2.25
C GLU A 248 -0.97 7.27 3.74
N SER A 249 -1.34 6.31 4.59
CA SER A 249 -1.00 6.35 6.00
C SER A 249 0.53 6.34 6.20
N ALA A 250 1.26 5.46 5.50
CA ALA A 250 2.72 5.43 5.61
C ALA A 250 3.38 6.75 5.19
N VAL A 251 2.89 7.40 4.13
CA VAL A 251 3.39 8.70 3.68
C VAL A 251 3.12 9.81 4.70
N ALA A 252 2.00 9.75 5.41
CA ALA A 252 1.71 10.70 6.47
C ALA A 252 2.72 10.62 7.64
N ALA A 253 3.31 9.45 7.88
CA ALA A 253 4.30 9.22 8.93
C ALA A 253 5.74 9.61 8.56
N ILE A 254 6.02 9.92 7.30
CA ILE A 254 7.37 10.27 6.85
C ILE A 254 7.85 11.53 7.56
N PRO A 255 9.00 11.49 8.26
CA PRO A 255 9.52 12.61 9.03
C PRO A 255 10.20 13.68 8.13
N ALA A 256 9.55 14.03 7.01
CA ALA A 256 10.02 15.05 6.09
C ALA A 256 9.64 16.44 6.61
N ALA A 257 10.61 17.36 6.58
CA ALA A 257 10.35 18.77 6.78
C ALA A 257 9.51 19.35 5.61
N ALA A 258 9.15 20.64 5.66
CA ALA A 258 8.29 21.30 4.67
C ALA A 258 8.81 21.33 3.22
N GLU A 259 9.94 20.70 2.91
CA GLU A 259 10.52 20.62 1.56
C GLU A 259 9.92 19.47 0.76
N PRO A 260 9.85 19.61 -0.59
CA PRO A 260 9.40 18.51 -1.43
C PRO A 260 10.33 17.30 -1.25
N PHE A 261 9.76 16.14 -0.99
CA PHE A 261 10.47 14.89 -0.75
C PHE A 261 10.01 13.80 -1.70
N VAL A 262 10.88 12.85 -1.96
CA VAL A 262 10.56 11.59 -2.61
C VAL A 262 10.61 10.47 -1.58
N TYR A 263 9.73 9.50 -1.74
CA TYR A 263 9.61 8.39 -0.80
C TYR A 263 9.53 7.03 -1.51
N LEU A 264 9.85 6.00 -0.75
CA LEU A 264 9.58 4.61 -1.06
C LEU A 264 8.90 3.95 0.13
N VAL A 265 7.63 3.58 -0.03
CA VAL A 265 6.96 2.67 0.90
C VAL A 265 7.33 1.26 0.49
N CYS A 266 8.18 0.61 1.30
CA CYS A 266 8.81 -0.67 1.00
C CYS A 266 8.12 -1.81 1.76
N GLY A 267 7.38 -2.63 1.05
CA GLY A 267 6.65 -3.79 1.58
C GLY A 267 6.55 -4.91 0.55
N THR A 268 5.45 -5.64 0.56
CA THR A 268 5.11 -6.63 -0.49
C THR A 268 5.11 -5.96 -1.86
N TRP A 269 4.48 -4.81 -1.97
CA TRP A 269 4.65 -3.84 -3.03
C TRP A 269 5.71 -2.81 -2.64
N SER A 270 6.26 -2.14 -3.63
CA SER A 270 7.12 -0.97 -3.46
C SER A 270 6.47 0.21 -4.18
N LEU A 271 6.09 1.23 -3.42
CA LEU A 271 5.47 2.43 -3.98
C LEU A 271 6.44 3.59 -3.88
N VAL A 272 6.96 4.04 -5.03
CA VAL A 272 7.88 5.18 -5.13
C VAL A 272 7.09 6.41 -5.57
N GLY A 273 7.15 7.48 -4.80
CA GLY A 273 6.34 8.65 -5.10
C GLY A 273 6.84 9.95 -4.48
N THR A 274 6.08 11.00 -4.77
CA THR A 274 6.25 12.34 -4.19
C THR A 274 4.89 12.98 -3.95
N GLU A 275 4.82 13.87 -2.97
CA GLU A 275 3.59 14.58 -2.60
C GLU A 275 3.40 15.83 -3.47
N LEU A 276 2.17 16.02 -3.96
CA LEU A 276 1.74 17.16 -4.76
C LEU A 276 0.48 17.82 -4.17
N ASP A 277 0.29 19.12 -4.46
CA ASP A 277 -0.94 19.84 -4.09
C ASP A 277 -2.11 19.53 -5.04
N GLN A 278 -1.81 19.16 -6.27
CA GLN A 278 -2.77 18.85 -7.32
C GLN A 278 -2.34 17.61 -8.10
N PRO A 279 -3.28 16.83 -8.65
CA PRO A 279 -2.93 15.66 -9.46
C PRO A 279 -2.20 16.07 -10.75
N LEU A 280 -1.29 15.21 -11.22
CA LEU A 280 -0.56 15.39 -12.46
C LEU A 280 -1.11 14.44 -13.53
N LEU A 281 -1.99 14.96 -14.39
CA LEU A 281 -2.74 14.18 -15.39
C LEU A 281 -2.20 14.34 -16.82
N THR A 282 -0.88 14.45 -16.96
CA THR A 282 -0.23 14.61 -18.26
C THR A 282 -0.13 13.28 -19.01
N GLU A 283 -0.03 13.34 -20.34
CA GLU A 283 0.23 12.18 -21.18
C GLU A 283 1.53 11.48 -20.78
N GLU A 284 2.57 12.26 -20.45
CA GLU A 284 3.85 11.74 -20.00
C GLU A 284 3.72 10.95 -18.66
N ALA A 285 2.91 11.43 -17.70
CA ALA A 285 2.65 10.70 -16.45
C ALA A 285 1.93 9.38 -16.70
N MET A 286 1.01 9.36 -17.67
CA MET A 286 0.34 8.13 -18.11
C MET A 286 1.31 7.15 -18.78
N GLU A 287 2.13 7.62 -19.72
CA GLU A 287 3.12 6.79 -20.43
C GLU A 287 4.16 6.20 -19.49
N LEU A 288 4.54 6.96 -18.47
CA LEU A 288 5.43 6.52 -17.41
C LEU A 288 4.72 5.73 -16.30
N GLU A 289 3.43 5.47 -16.45
CA GLU A 289 2.61 4.64 -15.56
C GLU A 289 2.62 5.12 -14.09
N PHE A 290 2.33 6.39 -13.87
CA PHE A 290 2.15 6.94 -12.53
C PHE A 290 0.67 7.03 -12.14
N SER A 291 0.41 6.84 -10.85
CA SER A 291 -0.89 7.07 -10.20
C SER A 291 -0.91 8.44 -9.50
N ASN A 292 -2.12 9.00 -9.37
CA ASN A 292 -2.42 10.16 -8.53
C ASN A 292 -3.40 9.72 -7.45
N GLU A 293 -2.90 9.35 -6.29
CA GLU A 293 -3.72 8.86 -5.18
C GLU A 293 -3.93 9.95 -4.13
N GLY A 294 -5.08 9.97 -3.49
CA GLY A 294 -5.44 10.98 -2.50
C GLY A 294 -4.80 10.71 -1.15
N GLY A 295 -4.14 11.70 -0.57
CA GLY A 295 -3.45 11.62 0.72
C GLY A 295 -4.09 12.46 1.83
N VAL A 296 -3.41 12.52 2.96
CA VAL A 296 -3.78 13.32 4.13
C VAL A 296 -3.64 14.81 3.82
N GLY A 297 -4.51 15.63 4.40
CA GLY A 297 -4.46 17.09 4.24
C GLY A 297 -4.82 17.60 2.85
N GLY A 298 -5.54 16.80 2.06
CA GLY A 298 -5.96 17.15 0.71
C GLY A 298 -4.86 17.09 -0.35
N LYS A 299 -3.73 16.50 -0.02
CA LYS A 299 -2.61 16.26 -0.93
C LYS A 299 -2.90 15.10 -1.88
N TYR A 300 -2.08 15.00 -2.93
CA TYR A 300 -2.02 13.88 -3.84
C TYR A 300 -0.64 13.26 -3.81
N GLN A 301 -0.59 11.95 -3.94
CA GLN A 301 0.64 11.20 -4.12
C GLN A 301 0.79 10.85 -5.60
N LEU A 302 1.77 11.48 -6.27
CA LEU A 302 2.23 11.02 -7.57
C LEU A 302 3.15 9.84 -7.33
N LEU A 303 2.66 8.62 -7.52
CA LEU A 303 3.39 7.42 -7.17
C LEU A 303 3.34 6.38 -8.29
N LYS A 304 4.28 5.45 -8.24
CA LYS A 304 4.36 4.29 -9.10
C LYS A 304 4.36 3.01 -8.26
N ASN A 305 3.44 2.10 -8.57
CA ASN A 305 3.43 0.76 -8.02
C ASN A 305 4.50 -0.08 -8.73
N ILE A 306 5.39 -0.66 -7.96
CA ILE A 306 6.45 -1.58 -8.41
C ILE A 306 6.24 -2.89 -7.67
N MET A 307 6.37 -4.01 -8.38
CA MET A 307 6.39 -5.33 -7.74
C MET A 307 7.62 -5.39 -6.81
N GLY A 308 7.36 -5.28 -5.51
CA GLY A 308 8.40 -5.11 -4.51
C GLY A 308 8.99 -6.42 -3.99
N LEU A 309 9.05 -6.55 -2.67
CA LEU A 309 9.58 -7.74 -2.02
C LEU A 309 8.70 -9.00 -2.18
N TRP A 310 7.54 -8.88 -2.80
CA TRP A 310 6.68 -10.01 -3.20
C TRP A 310 7.45 -11.11 -3.92
N ILE A 311 8.33 -10.74 -4.89
CA ILE A 311 9.11 -11.72 -5.65
C ILE A 311 9.99 -12.55 -4.71
N LEU A 312 10.68 -11.90 -3.78
CA LEU A 312 11.51 -12.59 -2.78
C LEU A 312 10.68 -13.38 -1.77
N GLN A 313 9.50 -12.87 -1.38
CA GLN A 313 8.58 -13.56 -0.47
C GLN A 313 8.09 -14.87 -1.07
N GLU A 314 7.72 -14.88 -2.35
CA GLU A 314 7.27 -16.09 -3.06
C GLU A 314 8.42 -17.09 -3.29
N CYS A 315 9.62 -16.62 -3.68
CA CYS A 315 10.79 -17.50 -3.73
C CYS A 315 11.07 -18.16 -2.37
N ARG A 316 11.02 -17.38 -1.29
CA ARG A 316 11.21 -17.90 0.07
C ARG A 316 10.17 -18.96 0.44
N ARG A 317 8.89 -18.72 0.10
CA ARG A 317 7.81 -19.67 0.34
C ARG A 317 8.06 -20.99 -0.42
N GLU A 318 8.48 -20.92 -1.69
CA GLU A 318 8.82 -22.09 -2.50
C GLU A 318 10.00 -22.87 -1.89
N TRP A 319 11.03 -22.18 -1.41
CA TRP A 319 12.17 -22.83 -0.75
C TRP A 319 11.76 -23.50 0.56
N GLU A 320 10.87 -22.89 1.33
CA GLU A 320 10.33 -23.48 2.57
C GLU A 320 9.54 -24.77 2.28
N GLU A 321 8.71 -24.78 1.22
CA GLU A 321 8.00 -25.98 0.75
C GLU A 321 8.95 -27.10 0.30
N GLN A 322 10.15 -26.75 -0.16
CA GLN A 322 11.22 -27.68 -0.53
C GLN A 322 12.09 -28.11 0.68
N GLY A 323 11.77 -27.64 1.87
CA GLY A 323 12.52 -27.95 3.10
C GLY A 323 13.71 -27.04 3.37
N MET A 324 13.86 -25.93 2.63
CA MET A 324 14.91 -24.92 2.81
C MET A 324 14.31 -23.67 3.47
N ALA A 325 14.35 -23.58 4.78
CA ALA A 325 13.81 -22.45 5.51
C ALA A 325 14.87 -21.35 5.68
N PHE A 326 14.63 -20.19 5.05
CA PHE A 326 15.47 -19.00 5.19
C PHE A 326 14.66 -17.86 5.83
N SER A 327 15.24 -17.13 6.75
CA SER A 327 14.76 -15.82 7.17
C SER A 327 15.13 -14.74 6.12
N PHE A 328 14.44 -13.62 6.11
CA PHE A 328 14.81 -12.50 5.23
C PHE A 328 16.19 -11.93 5.56
N GLY A 329 16.60 -11.96 6.84
CA GLY A 329 17.92 -11.54 7.26
C GLY A 329 19.03 -12.44 6.73
N GLU A 330 18.83 -13.78 6.79
CA GLU A 330 19.77 -14.73 6.20
C GLU A 330 19.90 -14.56 4.70
N LEU A 331 18.78 -14.40 3.97
CA LEU A 331 18.81 -14.12 2.53
C LEU A 331 19.57 -12.84 2.21
N ALA A 332 19.43 -11.79 3.01
CA ALA A 332 20.19 -10.54 2.82
C ALA A 332 21.69 -10.76 3.01
N VAL A 333 22.09 -11.47 4.07
CA VAL A 333 23.51 -11.79 4.33
C VAL A 333 24.11 -12.68 3.22
N MET A 334 23.36 -13.66 2.75
CA MET A 334 23.79 -14.53 1.64
C MET A 334 23.93 -13.74 0.34
N ALA A 335 22.94 -12.90 0.01
CA ALA A 335 22.95 -12.05 -1.18
C ALA A 335 24.12 -11.04 -1.19
N GLU A 336 24.52 -10.53 -0.02
CA GLU A 336 25.65 -9.60 0.10
C GLU A 336 26.98 -10.21 -0.35
N GLN A 337 27.13 -11.52 -0.26
CA GLN A 337 28.36 -12.24 -0.66
C GLN A 337 28.41 -12.55 -2.16
N GLU A 338 27.31 -12.37 -2.88
CA GLU A 338 27.23 -12.67 -4.32
C GLU A 338 27.74 -11.51 -5.18
N GLU A 339 28.19 -11.85 -6.38
CA GLU A 339 28.65 -10.89 -7.39
C GLU A 339 27.50 -9.92 -7.78
N PRO A 340 27.67 -8.59 -7.62
CA PRO A 340 26.64 -7.64 -7.94
C PRO A 340 26.34 -7.60 -9.44
N PHE A 341 25.08 -7.37 -9.80
CA PHE A 341 24.59 -7.13 -11.16
C PHE A 341 24.84 -8.27 -12.17
N ARG A 342 25.22 -9.45 -11.71
CA ARG A 342 25.40 -10.61 -12.58
C ARG A 342 24.09 -11.01 -13.26
N TYR A 343 22.99 -10.86 -12.56
CA TYR A 343 21.62 -11.15 -12.97
C TYR A 343 20.74 -9.93 -12.72
N LEU A 344 19.90 -9.56 -13.70
CA LEU A 344 18.95 -8.47 -13.55
C LEU A 344 17.60 -8.86 -14.15
N ILE A 345 16.52 -8.48 -13.48
CA ILE A 345 15.14 -8.65 -13.95
C ILE A 345 14.42 -7.31 -13.98
N ASN A 346 13.40 -7.17 -14.84
CA ASN A 346 12.41 -6.11 -14.65
C ASN A 346 11.37 -6.57 -13.63
N PRO A 347 11.34 -6.02 -12.40
CA PRO A 347 10.39 -6.48 -11.38
C PRO A 347 8.92 -6.39 -11.81
N ASP A 348 8.58 -5.48 -12.74
CA ASP A 348 7.21 -5.24 -13.18
C ASP A 348 6.79 -6.11 -14.38
N ASP A 349 7.63 -7.07 -14.81
CA ASP A 349 7.20 -8.06 -15.80
C ASP A 349 6.01 -8.86 -15.26
N LEU A 350 4.95 -8.97 -16.04
CA LEU A 350 3.68 -9.58 -15.63
C LEU A 350 3.81 -11.04 -15.18
N ARG A 351 4.88 -11.75 -15.59
CA ARG A 351 5.16 -13.10 -15.09
C ARG A 351 5.29 -13.17 -13.58
N PHE A 352 5.77 -12.09 -12.93
CA PHE A 352 5.95 -12.04 -11.49
C PHE A 352 4.68 -11.69 -10.71
N PHE A 353 3.61 -11.29 -11.40
CA PHE A 353 2.36 -10.89 -10.73
C PHE A 353 1.67 -12.05 -9.99
N GLY A 354 1.56 -13.20 -10.63
CA GLY A 354 0.91 -14.38 -10.04
C GLY A 354 1.82 -15.18 -9.12
N PRO A 355 1.28 -15.82 -8.07
CA PRO A 355 2.03 -16.73 -7.21
C PRO A 355 2.52 -17.96 -7.98
N SER A 356 3.37 -18.75 -7.33
CA SER A 356 3.94 -20.03 -7.78
C SER A 356 5.03 -19.96 -8.87
N ASN A 357 5.95 -20.91 -8.82
CA ASN A 357 7.11 -21.05 -9.69
C ASN A 357 7.97 -19.78 -9.81
N MET A 358 8.04 -18.98 -8.73
CA MET A 358 8.69 -17.68 -8.76
C MET A 358 10.20 -17.80 -9.05
N THR A 359 10.85 -18.79 -8.47
CA THR A 359 12.28 -19.06 -8.72
C THR A 359 12.53 -19.38 -10.21
N GLU A 360 11.68 -20.21 -10.82
CA GLU A 360 11.79 -20.50 -12.26
C GLU A 360 11.44 -19.29 -13.14
N LYS A 361 10.50 -18.45 -12.72
CA LYS A 361 10.18 -17.20 -13.43
C LYS A 361 11.39 -16.25 -13.46
N VAL A 362 12.13 -16.11 -12.37
CA VAL A 362 13.39 -15.34 -12.31
C VAL A 362 14.42 -15.96 -13.27
N SER A 363 14.61 -17.27 -13.20
CA SER A 363 15.55 -18.01 -14.03
C SER A 363 15.20 -17.93 -15.52
N SER A 364 13.91 -18.04 -15.87
CA SER A 364 13.46 -17.96 -17.28
C SER A 364 13.64 -16.53 -17.83
N TYR A 365 13.36 -15.49 -17.04
CA TYR A 365 13.61 -14.11 -17.43
C TYR A 365 15.10 -13.88 -17.78
N CYS A 366 16.01 -14.31 -16.91
CA CYS A 366 17.44 -14.20 -17.17
C CYS A 366 17.87 -14.95 -18.43
N ARG A 367 17.35 -16.17 -18.65
CA ARG A 367 17.63 -17.00 -19.83
C ARG A 367 17.14 -16.34 -21.13
N GLU A 368 15.92 -15.83 -21.13
CA GLU A 368 15.28 -15.17 -22.28
C GLU A 368 15.98 -13.86 -22.66
N THR A 369 16.52 -13.14 -21.67
CA THR A 369 17.29 -11.90 -21.90
C THR A 369 18.78 -12.14 -22.14
N GLY A 370 19.20 -13.41 -22.33
CA GLY A 370 20.58 -13.76 -22.64
C GLY A 370 21.58 -13.58 -21.52
N GLN A 371 21.09 -13.52 -20.28
CA GLN A 371 21.91 -13.43 -19.08
C GLN A 371 22.27 -14.82 -18.53
N PRO A 372 23.32 -14.94 -17.68
CA PRO A 372 23.49 -16.13 -16.87
C PRO A 372 22.24 -16.41 -16.04
N VAL A 373 22.03 -17.65 -15.63
CA VAL A 373 20.85 -18.07 -14.85
C VAL A 373 21.27 -18.25 -13.40
N PRO A 374 20.57 -17.62 -12.41
CA PRO A 374 20.86 -17.82 -11.00
C PRO A 374 20.52 -19.25 -10.58
N GLU A 375 21.44 -19.92 -9.85
CA GLU A 375 21.33 -21.33 -9.44
C GLU A 375 21.10 -21.52 -7.95
N SER A 376 21.41 -20.53 -7.12
CA SER A 376 21.29 -20.57 -5.67
C SER A 376 20.25 -19.56 -5.14
N ALA A 377 19.75 -19.82 -3.92
CA ALA A 377 18.87 -18.87 -3.24
C ALA A 377 19.57 -17.49 -3.01
N ALA A 378 20.88 -17.50 -2.79
CA ALA A 378 21.68 -16.29 -2.63
C ALA A 378 21.73 -15.46 -3.92
N GLU A 379 22.00 -16.10 -5.07
CA GLU A 379 22.04 -15.45 -6.37
C GLU A 379 20.65 -14.91 -6.79
N VAL A 380 19.57 -15.66 -6.54
CA VAL A 380 18.20 -15.20 -6.79
C VAL A 380 17.88 -13.99 -5.91
N ALA A 381 18.20 -14.04 -4.62
CA ALA A 381 17.97 -12.92 -3.71
C ALA A 381 18.77 -11.68 -4.13
N ARG A 382 20.03 -11.84 -4.53
CA ARG A 382 20.88 -10.76 -5.05
C ARG A 382 20.30 -10.16 -6.33
N CYS A 383 19.91 -10.98 -7.28
CA CYS A 383 19.26 -10.56 -8.52
C CYS A 383 18.05 -9.67 -8.25
N ILE A 384 17.16 -10.10 -7.33
CA ILE A 384 15.96 -9.36 -6.97
C ILE A 384 16.30 -8.01 -6.33
N MET A 385 17.23 -7.98 -5.36
CA MET A 385 17.59 -6.77 -4.63
C MET A 385 18.30 -5.74 -5.52
N ASP A 386 19.25 -6.15 -6.35
CA ASP A 386 19.92 -5.27 -7.31
C ASP A 386 18.91 -4.68 -8.31
N SER A 387 18.00 -5.50 -8.82
CA SER A 387 16.96 -5.08 -9.75
C SER A 387 15.97 -4.10 -9.14
N LEU A 388 15.55 -4.33 -7.89
CA LEU A 388 14.67 -3.41 -7.17
C LEU A 388 15.35 -2.06 -6.94
N ALA A 389 16.61 -2.04 -6.50
CA ALA A 389 17.34 -0.79 -6.28
C ALA A 389 17.49 0.03 -7.58
N LEU A 390 17.78 -0.63 -8.72
CA LEU A 390 17.84 0.01 -10.03
C LEU A 390 16.47 0.49 -10.51
N LYS A 391 15.41 -0.23 -10.20
CA LYS A 391 14.03 0.17 -10.52
C LYS A 391 13.60 1.41 -9.70
N TYR A 392 13.99 1.49 -8.43
CA TYR A 392 13.73 2.67 -7.60
C TYR A 392 14.45 3.91 -8.14
N ARG A 393 15.71 3.76 -8.60
CA ARG A 393 16.41 4.82 -9.32
C ARG A 393 15.64 5.27 -10.56
N ASN A 394 15.17 4.33 -11.36
CA ASN A 394 14.39 4.63 -12.56
C ASN A 394 13.12 5.44 -12.23
N ALA A 395 12.38 5.03 -11.19
CA ALA A 395 11.20 5.76 -10.75
C ALA A 395 11.53 7.15 -10.22
N LEU A 396 12.63 7.32 -9.47
CA LEU A 396 13.10 8.63 -9.00
C LEU A 396 13.41 9.58 -10.19
N GLU A 397 14.18 9.11 -11.19
CA GLU A 397 14.51 9.91 -12.38
C GLU A 397 13.22 10.31 -13.16
N GLN A 398 12.23 9.41 -13.23
CA GLN A 398 10.92 9.71 -13.83
C GLN A 398 10.14 10.76 -13.03
N ILE A 399 10.11 10.68 -11.69
CA ILE A 399 9.48 11.68 -10.83
C ILE A 399 10.15 13.05 -11.01
N GLU A 400 11.47 13.10 -11.03
CA GLU A 400 12.23 14.34 -11.27
C GLU A 400 11.88 14.97 -12.64
N LYS A 401 11.76 14.14 -13.67
CA LYS A 401 11.36 14.58 -15.02
C LYS A 401 9.93 15.15 -15.02
N LEU A 402 8.98 14.44 -14.40
CA LEU A 402 7.58 14.82 -14.36
C LEU A 402 7.33 16.08 -13.54
N THR A 403 8.04 16.26 -12.44
CA THR A 403 7.84 17.38 -11.51
C THR A 403 8.74 18.58 -11.80
N GLY A 404 9.80 18.38 -12.57
CA GLY A 404 10.85 19.39 -12.78
C GLY A 404 11.65 19.71 -11.51
N LYS A 405 11.54 18.88 -10.47
CA LYS A 405 12.22 19.06 -9.18
C LYS A 405 13.39 18.10 -9.07
N HIS A 406 14.38 18.49 -8.26
CA HIS A 406 15.49 17.62 -7.86
C HIS A 406 15.37 17.32 -6.37
N TYR A 407 15.56 16.06 -5.97
CA TYR A 407 15.42 15.61 -4.59
C TYR A 407 16.79 15.24 -4.01
N GLY A 408 17.09 15.70 -2.79
CA GLY A 408 18.39 15.51 -2.16
C GLY A 408 18.67 14.08 -1.67
N GLY A 409 17.65 13.22 -1.59
CA GLY A 409 17.70 11.83 -1.15
C GLY A 409 16.33 11.21 -1.20
N MET A 410 16.17 10.00 -0.65
CA MET A 410 14.90 9.26 -0.63
C MET A 410 14.55 8.81 0.79
N HIS A 411 13.33 9.08 1.23
CA HIS A 411 12.79 8.48 2.44
C HIS A 411 12.31 7.07 2.15
N MET A 412 12.83 6.07 2.87
CA MET A 412 12.31 4.71 2.82
C MET A 412 11.60 4.37 4.13
N VAL A 413 10.37 3.85 4.03
CA VAL A 413 9.52 3.50 5.17
C VAL A 413 8.88 2.12 4.98
N GLY A 414 8.30 1.59 6.05
CA GLY A 414 7.61 0.30 6.03
C GLY A 414 8.51 -0.88 6.37
N GLY A 415 7.93 -2.07 6.47
CA GLY A 415 8.62 -3.28 6.95
C GLY A 415 9.85 -3.70 6.14
N GLY A 416 9.91 -3.33 4.85
CA GLY A 416 11.02 -3.69 3.95
C GLY A 416 12.35 -3.02 4.30
N ILE A 417 12.35 -1.89 5.05
CA ILE A 417 13.60 -1.23 5.47
C ILE A 417 14.39 -2.04 6.50
N GLN A 418 13.81 -3.06 7.09
CA GLN A 418 14.55 -4.02 7.92
C GLN A 418 15.62 -4.78 7.11
N ASN A 419 15.47 -4.85 5.79
CA ASN A 419 16.51 -5.31 4.88
C ASN A 419 17.52 -4.17 4.64
N LYS A 420 18.52 -4.10 5.53
CA LYS A 420 19.57 -3.07 5.50
C LYS A 420 20.40 -3.11 4.23
N LEU A 421 20.59 -4.29 3.63
CA LEU A 421 21.25 -4.43 2.34
C LEU A 421 20.48 -3.66 1.26
N LEU A 422 19.16 -3.88 1.13
CA LEU A 422 18.35 -3.18 0.15
C LEU A 422 18.37 -1.65 0.34
N CYS A 423 18.38 -1.16 1.59
CA CYS A 423 18.51 0.28 1.86
C CYS A 423 19.84 0.84 1.34
N GLY A 424 20.96 0.15 1.61
CA GLY A 424 22.28 0.52 1.12
C GLY A 424 22.39 0.44 -0.41
N LEU A 425 21.89 -0.64 -1.02
CA LEU A 425 21.85 -0.81 -2.48
C LEU A 425 21.02 0.30 -3.14
N THR A 426 19.92 0.72 -2.50
CA THR A 426 19.08 1.82 -3.00
C THR A 426 19.85 3.15 -2.94
N ALA A 427 20.54 3.46 -1.83
CA ALA A 427 21.36 4.66 -1.75
C ALA A 427 22.44 4.70 -2.84
N ASN A 428 23.12 3.57 -3.04
CA ASN A 428 24.15 3.43 -4.09
C ASN A 428 23.54 3.61 -5.49
N ALA A 429 22.39 2.98 -5.75
CA ALA A 429 21.70 3.06 -7.04
C ALA A 429 21.29 4.49 -7.39
N ILE A 430 20.67 5.22 -6.44
CA ILE A 430 20.21 6.60 -6.67
C ILE A 430 21.34 7.62 -6.59
N GLY A 431 22.52 7.23 -6.05
CA GLY A 431 23.66 8.12 -5.85
C GLY A 431 23.41 9.25 -4.84
N ARG A 432 22.51 9.03 -3.90
CA ARG A 432 22.05 10.01 -2.88
C ARG A 432 21.72 9.30 -1.58
N PRO A 433 21.67 10.01 -0.44
CA PRO A 433 21.29 9.41 0.83
C PRO A 433 19.90 8.78 0.80
N VAL A 434 19.75 7.67 1.52
CA VAL A 434 18.49 7.08 1.89
C VAL A 434 18.26 7.26 3.38
N TRP A 435 17.10 7.79 3.75
CA TRP A 435 16.63 7.96 5.12
C TRP A 435 15.59 6.88 5.41
N ALA A 436 16.02 5.84 6.15
CA ALA A 436 15.20 4.66 6.42
C ALA A 436 14.53 4.74 7.80
N GLY A 437 13.23 4.90 7.83
CA GLY A 437 12.39 4.99 9.04
C GLY A 437 11.20 5.92 8.88
N PRO A 438 10.14 5.66 9.66
CA PRO A 438 9.93 4.54 10.59
C PRO A 438 9.55 3.20 9.91
N VAL A 439 9.74 2.08 10.62
CA VAL A 439 9.38 0.73 10.15
C VAL A 439 7.87 0.54 10.08
N GLU A 440 7.16 0.95 11.13
CA GLU A 440 5.70 0.79 11.27
C GLU A 440 4.95 2.03 10.74
N ALA A 441 5.37 2.52 9.55
CA ALA A 441 4.92 3.81 9.02
C ALA A 441 3.40 3.86 8.80
N SER A 442 2.77 2.81 8.25
CA SER A 442 1.31 2.78 8.03
C SER A 442 0.55 2.92 9.36
N ALA A 443 0.89 2.11 10.36
CA ALA A 443 0.27 2.21 11.67
C ALA A 443 0.52 3.57 12.34
N ILE A 444 1.73 4.14 12.21
CA ILE A 444 2.07 5.45 12.76
C ILE A 444 1.23 6.54 12.06
N GLY A 445 1.15 6.55 10.74
CA GLY A 445 0.34 7.52 10.01
C GLY A 445 -1.15 7.42 10.31
N ASN A 446 -1.66 6.19 10.48
CA ASN A 446 -3.01 5.94 10.98
C ASN A 446 -3.21 6.61 12.36
N MET A 447 -2.29 6.41 13.31
CA MET A 447 -2.35 7.06 14.64
C MET A 447 -2.25 8.58 14.54
N LEU A 448 -1.39 9.11 13.69
CA LEU A 448 -1.24 10.56 13.47
C LEU A 448 -2.55 11.18 12.95
N ALA A 449 -3.25 10.51 12.02
CA ALA A 449 -4.56 10.96 11.56
C ALA A 449 -5.61 10.93 12.67
N GLN A 450 -5.58 9.95 13.58
CA GLN A 450 -6.42 9.92 14.77
C GLN A 450 -6.08 11.06 15.73
N PHE A 451 -4.80 11.36 15.98
CA PHE A 451 -4.39 12.50 16.82
C PHE A 451 -4.79 13.85 16.22
N MET A 452 -4.77 13.98 14.90
CA MET A 452 -5.31 15.16 14.21
C MET A 452 -6.83 15.29 14.44
N ALA A 453 -7.59 14.20 14.34
CA ALA A 453 -9.03 14.16 14.60
C ALA A 453 -9.39 14.50 16.07
N LEU A 454 -8.49 14.19 17.00
CA LEU A 454 -8.64 14.49 18.43
C LEU A 454 -8.16 15.91 18.79
N GLY A 455 -7.55 16.65 17.85
CA GLY A 455 -7.00 17.99 18.10
C GLY A 455 -5.65 18.00 18.81
N GLU A 456 -4.99 16.84 18.91
CA GLU A 456 -3.64 16.71 19.48
C GLU A 456 -2.54 17.21 18.54
N CYS A 457 -2.77 17.14 17.23
CA CYS A 457 -1.96 17.75 16.19
C CYS A 457 -2.88 18.67 15.36
N ALA A 458 -2.44 19.90 15.09
CA ALA A 458 -3.26 20.86 14.36
C ALA A 458 -3.35 20.55 12.85
N ASN A 459 -2.31 19.92 12.30
CA ASN A 459 -2.19 19.63 10.87
C ASN A 459 -1.16 18.54 10.62
N LEU A 460 -0.98 18.16 9.34
CA LEU A 460 -0.04 17.12 8.90
C LEU A 460 1.43 17.48 9.20
N GLU A 461 1.78 18.77 9.18
CA GLU A 461 3.15 19.21 9.48
C GLU A 461 3.51 18.92 10.94
N GLU A 462 2.63 19.29 11.89
CA GLU A 462 2.82 18.95 13.32
C GLU A 462 2.83 17.43 13.54
N ALA A 463 1.99 16.68 12.83
CA ALA A 463 1.98 15.23 12.88
C ALA A 463 3.33 14.63 12.42
N ARG A 464 3.92 15.13 11.33
CA ARG A 464 5.25 14.73 10.84
C ARG A 464 6.38 15.13 11.80
N GLN A 465 6.27 16.30 12.44
CA GLN A 465 7.21 16.71 13.50
C GLN A 465 7.15 15.76 14.68
N LEU A 466 5.96 15.32 15.09
CA LEU A 466 5.78 14.31 16.13
C LEU A 466 6.42 12.96 15.71
N SER A 467 6.22 12.53 14.47
CA SER A 467 6.88 11.34 13.92
C SER A 467 8.41 11.47 14.00
N ALA A 468 8.97 12.59 13.51
CA ALA A 468 10.40 12.86 13.51
C ALA A 468 11.00 12.87 14.94
N ALA A 469 10.25 13.41 15.91
CA ALA A 469 10.69 13.46 17.30
C ALA A 469 10.62 12.10 18.02
N SER A 470 9.77 11.17 17.51
CA SER A 470 9.45 9.91 18.20
C SER A 470 10.24 8.71 17.65
N PHE A 471 10.61 8.71 16.38
CA PHE A 471 11.19 7.54 15.74
C PHE A 471 12.55 7.83 15.11
N PRO A 472 13.52 6.93 15.29
CA PRO A 472 14.82 7.07 14.67
C PRO A 472 14.74 6.84 13.14
N VAL A 473 15.65 7.49 12.43
CA VAL A 473 15.87 7.31 11.00
C VAL A 473 17.32 6.90 10.79
N ASP A 474 17.54 5.72 10.20
CA ASP A 474 18.86 5.26 9.80
C ASP A 474 19.24 5.94 8.46
N ILE A 475 20.48 6.40 8.34
CA ILE A 475 20.98 7.08 7.14
C ILE A 475 21.95 6.15 6.41
N TYR A 476 21.70 5.93 5.12
CA TYR A 476 22.56 5.18 4.22
C TYR A 476 23.13 6.15 3.18
N GLU A 477 24.44 6.38 3.25
CA GLU A 477 25.15 7.21 2.29
C GLU A 477 25.52 6.40 1.03
N PRO A 478 25.49 7.00 -0.17
CA PRO A 478 25.85 6.31 -1.40
C PRO A 478 27.34 5.96 -1.46
N ALA A 479 27.64 4.77 -1.99
CA ALA A 479 29.00 4.30 -2.28
C ALA A 479 29.02 3.69 -3.69
N ASP A 480 30.22 3.59 -4.28
CA ASP A 480 30.47 2.88 -5.55
C ASP A 480 29.56 3.28 -6.72
N THR A 481 29.22 4.57 -6.80
CA THR A 481 28.21 5.09 -7.74
C THR A 481 28.56 4.83 -9.23
N ASP A 482 29.83 4.73 -9.59
CA ASP A 482 30.25 4.48 -10.98
C ASP A 482 29.81 3.09 -11.47
N VAL A 483 30.01 2.06 -10.64
CA VAL A 483 29.59 0.68 -10.96
C VAL A 483 28.07 0.60 -11.09
N TRP A 484 27.35 1.32 -10.24
CA TRP A 484 25.88 1.42 -10.33
C TRP A 484 25.41 2.16 -11.58
N ASN A 485 26.14 3.15 -12.08
CA ASN A 485 25.83 3.84 -13.33
C ASN A 485 25.94 2.90 -14.54
N GLU A 486 26.97 2.04 -14.57
CA GLU A 486 27.14 1.03 -15.62
C GLU A 486 26.01 -0.03 -15.57
N ALA A 487 25.69 -0.54 -14.37
CA ALA A 487 24.60 -1.49 -14.18
C ALA A 487 23.25 -0.89 -14.58
N TYR A 488 23.01 0.38 -14.24
CA TYR A 488 21.78 1.08 -14.60
C TYR A 488 21.64 1.27 -16.11
N ALA A 489 22.73 1.53 -16.84
CA ALA A 489 22.68 1.60 -18.30
C ALA A 489 22.22 0.26 -18.92
N ARG A 490 22.71 -0.87 -18.40
CA ARG A 490 22.25 -2.21 -18.81
C ARG A 490 20.78 -2.44 -18.44
N PHE A 491 20.37 -2.07 -17.21
CA PHE A 491 19.01 -2.22 -16.75
C PHE A 491 18.01 -1.44 -17.61
N LYS A 492 18.34 -0.22 -18.03
CA LYS A 492 17.49 0.55 -18.97
C LYS A 492 17.31 -0.16 -20.31
N GLN A 493 18.32 -0.87 -20.80
CA GLN A 493 18.18 -1.65 -22.02
C GLN A 493 17.21 -2.83 -21.85
N LEU A 494 17.22 -3.49 -20.67
CA LEU A 494 16.24 -4.54 -20.35
C LEU A 494 14.81 -3.97 -20.32
N LEU A 495 14.60 -2.84 -19.65
CA LEU A 495 13.28 -2.19 -19.61
C LEU A 495 12.77 -1.81 -21.01
N GLN A 496 13.65 -1.38 -21.93
CA GLN A 496 13.28 -1.05 -23.31
C GLN A 496 12.96 -2.28 -24.15
N ALA A 497 13.62 -3.41 -23.91
CA ALA A 497 13.35 -4.65 -24.60
C ALA A 497 11.99 -5.26 -24.24
N ASP A 498 11.55 -5.09 -23.00
CA ASP A 498 10.24 -5.56 -22.54
C ASP A 498 9.05 -4.76 -23.12
N LEU A 499 9.32 -3.56 -23.66
CA LEU A 499 8.32 -2.70 -24.32
C LEU A 499 8.12 -3.00 -25.81
N ASN A 500 9.00 -3.83 -26.44
CA ASN A 500 8.96 -4.20 -27.85
C ASN A 500 8.51 -5.66 -28.05
#